data_16432ba41e1cfaa134d0be7cbf545429
#
_entry.id   16432ba41e1cfaa134d0be7cbf545429
#
_cell.length_a   1.000
_cell.length_b   1.000
_cell.length_c   1.000
_cell.angle_alpha   90.00
_cell.angle_beta   90.00
_cell.angle_gamma   90.00
#
_symmetry.space_group_name_H-M   'P 1'
#
loop_
_entity.id
_entity.type
_entity.pdbx_description
1 polymer ?
#
loop_
_entity_poly.entity_id
_entity_poly.type
_entity_poly.pdbx_seq_one_letter_code
_entity_poly.pdbx_strand_id
1 'polypeptide(L)'
;MDIRQVSDDFFKIGEMAILYKTTFNDVYDFDFRNYFECKSVISGVDKPVLLHIGAVEDYSGVTALLDEMGMEPLVPEEEHLRCSTMEGWYPVLREKTPYTRIYDELPPVEELLNHFAFPVFVKGSRQSNRHRKSKCIIENLEAYEALRCVWKKDPVLSWQKVAVREYVQLQTIDAISFPDQVPISYEFRFFYFRGKCMGYGPYWYMGQRYSMQREDERQALELADWAADKLASVFVAIDVAKTAAGEWIVIEVNDAQESGFVGANSLVLWQNIVEAASRR
;
A
#
# COMPACT_ATOMS: atom_id res chain seq x y z
N MET A 1 2.80 17.14 -5.28
CA MET A 1 3.04 16.95 -6.74
C MET A 1 2.09 17.88 -7.48
N ASP A 2 2.55 18.60 -8.47
CA ASP A 2 1.64 19.43 -9.28
C ASP A 2 1.00 18.55 -10.37
N ILE A 3 -0.31 18.28 -10.23
CA ILE A 3 -1.06 17.44 -11.17
C ILE A 3 -1.08 18.04 -12.60
N ARG A 4 -0.85 19.36 -12.74
CA ARG A 4 -0.72 20.03 -14.05
C ARG A 4 0.53 19.59 -14.82
N GLN A 5 1.49 18.95 -14.14
CA GLN A 5 2.69 18.37 -14.74
C GLN A 5 2.51 16.88 -15.06
N VAL A 6 1.36 16.31 -14.74
CA VAL A 6 1.02 14.95 -15.13
C VAL A 6 0.72 14.94 -16.62
N SER A 7 1.20 13.91 -17.30
CA SER A 7 1.00 13.71 -18.74
C SER A 7 -0.47 13.90 -19.14
N ASP A 8 -0.69 14.50 -20.32
CA ASP A 8 -2.01 14.81 -20.91
C ASP A 8 -2.89 13.58 -21.20
N ASP A 9 -2.49 12.40 -20.75
CA ASP A 9 -3.12 11.15 -21.11
C ASP A 9 -4.23 10.78 -20.12
N PHE A 10 -5.44 11.20 -20.46
CA PHE A 10 -6.67 10.73 -19.84
C PHE A 10 -7.31 9.62 -20.65
N PHE A 11 -7.77 8.61 -19.94
CA PHE A 11 -8.56 7.53 -20.53
C PHE A 11 -9.98 7.60 -20.02
N LYS A 12 -10.95 7.78 -20.92
CA LYS A 12 -12.38 7.59 -20.55
C LYS A 12 -12.72 6.12 -20.69
N ILE A 13 -13.09 5.50 -19.58
CA ILE A 13 -13.44 4.09 -19.51
C ILE A 13 -14.78 3.93 -18.80
N GLY A 14 -15.83 3.58 -19.54
CA GLY A 14 -17.14 3.40 -18.96
C GLY A 14 -17.58 4.64 -18.16
N GLU A 15 -17.78 4.48 -16.84
CA GLU A 15 -18.26 5.52 -15.94
C GLU A 15 -17.13 6.31 -15.25
N MET A 16 -15.88 6.11 -15.62
CA MET A 16 -14.73 6.82 -15.03
C MET A 16 -13.73 7.28 -16.09
N ALA A 17 -12.82 8.16 -15.69
CA ALA A 17 -11.59 8.44 -16.42
C ALA A 17 -10.40 8.00 -15.58
N ILE A 18 -9.28 7.65 -16.22
CA ILE A 18 -8.02 7.36 -15.54
C ILE A 18 -7.03 8.46 -15.88
N LEU A 19 -6.44 9.05 -14.85
CA LEU A 19 -5.29 9.93 -14.94
C LEU A 19 -4.08 9.20 -14.42
N TYR A 20 -3.03 9.06 -15.22
CA TYR A 20 -1.82 8.39 -14.78
C TYR A 20 -0.58 9.26 -14.97
N LYS A 21 0.43 8.97 -14.18
CA LYS A 21 1.74 9.58 -14.29
C LYS A 21 2.80 8.51 -14.46
N THR A 22 3.65 8.68 -15.47
CA THR A 22 4.88 7.89 -15.59
C THR A 22 5.88 8.33 -14.52
N THR A 23 6.31 7.40 -13.68
CA THR A 23 7.24 7.64 -12.58
C THR A 23 8.69 7.26 -12.92
N PHE A 24 8.92 6.67 -14.10
CA PHE A 24 10.16 6.02 -14.51
C PHE A 24 10.61 4.92 -13.54
N ASN A 25 9.62 4.23 -12.96
CA ASN A 25 9.82 3.11 -12.05
C ASN A 25 8.92 1.95 -12.46
N ASP A 26 9.52 0.85 -12.91
CA ASP A 26 8.81 -0.35 -13.42
C ASP A 26 7.81 -0.95 -12.43
N VAL A 27 7.97 -0.66 -11.11
CA VAL A 27 7.05 -1.12 -10.07
C VAL A 27 5.69 -0.43 -10.16
N TYR A 28 5.66 0.82 -10.65
CA TYR A 28 4.47 1.66 -10.71
C TYR A 28 4.00 1.92 -12.14
N ASP A 29 4.92 1.85 -13.11
CA ASP A 29 4.60 2.33 -14.44
C ASP A 29 3.79 1.30 -15.24
N PHE A 30 2.75 1.80 -15.86
CA PHE A 30 1.95 1.09 -16.84
C PHE A 30 1.58 2.06 -17.97
N ASP A 31 2.08 1.82 -19.15
CA ASP A 31 1.72 2.64 -20.30
C ASP A 31 0.40 2.17 -20.92
N PHE A 32 -0.68 2.82 -20.52
CA PHE A 32 -2.03 2.53 -20.99
C PHE A 32 -2.18 2.59 -22.50
N ARG A 33 -1.43 3.47 -23.19
CA ARG A 33 -1.50 3.65 -24.65
C ARG A 33 -1.11 2.40 -25.43
N ASN A 34 -0.28 1.55 -24.84
CA ASN A 34 0.15 0.30 -25.48
C ASN A 34 -0.94 -0.77 -25.47
N TYR A 35 -1.98 -0.63 -24.63
CA TYR A 35 -2.94 -1.69 -24.37
C TYR A 35 -4.39 -1.27 -24.50
N PHE A 36 -4.68 0.03 -24.41
CA PHE A 36 -6.05 0.56 -24.45
C PHE A 36 -6.17 1.70 -25.45
N GLU A 37 -7.37 1.86 -26.03
CA GLU A 37 -7.68 3.00 -26.88
C GLU A 37 -7.78 4.26 -26.03
N CYS A 38 -6.84 5.18 -26.23
CA CYS A 38 -6.73 6.42 -25.50
C CYS A 38 -7.41 7.55 -26.26
N LYS A 39 -8.34 8.23 -25.60
CA LYS A 39 -8.90 9.51 -26.09
C LYS A 39 -8.39 10.59 -25.15
N SER A 40 -7.28 11.20 -25.54
CA SER A 40 -6.65 12.29 -24.80
C SER A 40 -7.46 13.57 -24.97
N VAL A 41 -8.19 13.98 -23.95
CA VAL A 41 -8.69 15.36 -23.83
C VAL A 41 -8.81 15.72 -22.35
N ILE A 42 -7.95 16.60 -21.87
CA ILE A 42 -8.02 17.14 -20.51
C ILE A 42 -9.28 18.01 -20.33
N SER A 43 -9.70 18.73 -21.37
CA SER A 43 -10.91 19.54 -21.31
C SER A 43 -12.18 18.69 -21.47
N GLY A 44 -13.10 18.80 -20.51
CA GLY A 44 -14.41 18.16 -20.58
C GLY A 44 -14.44 16.72 -20.07
N VAL A 45 -13.66 16.40 -19.04
CA VAL A 45 -13.84 15.18 -18.28
C VAL A 45 -15.04 15.37 -17.36
N ASP A 46 -16.15 14.76 -17.72
CA ASP A 46 -17.44 14.80 -17.04
C ASP A 46 -17.68 13.56 -16.15
N LYS A 47 -16.62 12.85 -15.79
CA LYS A 47 -16.67 11.59 -15.06
C LYS A 47 -15.68 11.62 -13.91
N PRO A 48 -15.93 10.87 -12.83
CA PRO A 48 -14.98 10.75 -11.74
C PRO A 48 -13.65 10.16 -12.23
N VAL A 49 -12.57 10.67 -11.68
CA VAL A 49 -11.19 10.37 -12.11
C VAL A 49 -10.53 9.42 -11.12
N LEU A 50 -10.13 8.25 -11.61
CA LEU A 50 -9.24 7.34 -10.89
C LEU A 50 -7.79 7.73 -11.18
N LEU A 51 -7.00 7.91 -10.13
CA LEU A 51 -5.59 8.28 -10.25
C LEU A 51 -4.70 7.03 -10.27
N HIS A 52 -3.61 7.10 -11.02
CA HIS A 52 -2.48 6.18 -10.92
C HIS A 52 -1.19 6.98 -11.01
N ILE A 53 -0.76 7.50 -9.88
CA ILE A 53 0.24 8.60 -9.82
C ILE A 53 1.43 8.31 -8.91
N GLY A 54 1.44 7.15 -8.24
CA GLY A 54 2.40 6.83 -7.18
C GLY A 54 2.14 7.63 -5.90
N ALA A 55 2.96 7.40 -4.88
CA ALA A 55 2.77 7.99 -3.57
C ALA A 55 2.80 9.53 -3.59
N VAL A 56 1.83 10.15 -2.92
CA VAL A 56 1.73 11.59 -2.72
C VAL A 56 1.69 11.92 -1.23
N GLU A 57 2.37 13.01 -0.83
CA GLU A 57 2.37 13.47 0.56
C GLU A 57 1.11 14.28 0.88
N ASP A 58 0.63 15.04 -0.09
CA ASP A 58 -0.52 15.95 0.01
C ASP A 58 -1.61 15.56 -1.00
N TYR A 59 -2.50 14.65 -0.60
CA TYR A 59 -3.63 14.25 -1.42
C TYR A 59 -4.72 15.33 -1.49
N SER A 60 -4.84 16.14 -0.43
CA SER A 60 -5.75 17.28 -0.39
C SER A 60 -5.40 18.30 -1.48
N GLY A 61 -4.10 18.59 -1.64
CA GLY A 61 -3.63 19.42 -2.75
C GLY A 61 -3.91 18.81 -4.12
N VAL A 62 -3.86 17.49 -4.26
CA VAL A 62 -4.21 16.80 -5.52
C VAL A 62 -5.71 16.94 -5.82
N THR A 63 -6.58 16.72 -4.83
CA THR A 63 -8.04 16.85 -5.02
C THR A 63 -8.46 18.30 -5.31
N ALA A 64 -7.83 19.29 -4.66
CA ALA A 64 -8.07 20.69 -4.94
C ALA A 64 -7.71 21.07 -6.39
N LEU A 65 -6.59 20.55 -6.92
CA LEU A 65 -6.21 20.76 -8.32
C LEU A 65 -7.16 20.07 -9.30
N LEU A 66 -7.69 18.91 -8.96
CA LEU A 66 -8.74 18.25 -9.77
C LEU A 66 -10.00 19.11 -9.81
N ASP A 67 -10.42 19.65 -8.67
CA ASP A 67 -11.59 20.54 -8.56
C ASP A 67 -11.41 21.83 -9.39
N GLU A 68 -10.25 22.48 -9.32
CA GLU A 68 -9.90 23.63 -10.18
C GLU A 68 -10.02 23.29 -11.69
N MET A 69 -9.76 22.03 -12.06
CA MET A 69 -9.89 21.53 -13.43
C MET A 69 -11.31 21.07 -13.76
N GLY A 70 -12.26 21.17 -12.84
CA GLY A 70 -13.64 20.70 -12.99
C GLY A 70 -13.74 19.17 -12.99
N MET A 71 -12.85 18.47 -12.28
CA MET A 71 -12.80 17.01 -12.21
C MET A 71 -13.08 16.54 -10.77
N GLU A 72 -13.78 15.43 -10.64
CA GLU A 72 -14.08 14.80 -9.36
C GLU A 72 -13.19 13.57 -9.14
N PRO A 73 -12.46 13.44 -8.01
CA PRO A 73 -11.71 12.23 -7.72
C PRO A 73 -12.66 11.05 -7.47
N LEU A 74 -12.36 9.89 -8.05
CA LEU A 74 -13.12 8.66 -7.80
C LEU A 74 -12.91 8.13 -6.37
N VAL A 75 -11.73 8.36 -5.80
CA VAL A 75 -11.41 8.05 -4.40
C VAL A 75 -11.41 9.35 -3.61
N PRO A 76 -12.38 9.59 -2.72
CA PRO A 76 -12.42 10.79 -1.87
C PRO A 76 -11.24 10.82 -0.90
N GLU A 77 -10.86 12.02 -0.42
CA GLU A 77 -9.74 12.22 0.52
C GLU A 77 -9.90 11.39 1.80
N GLU A 78 -11.09 11.33 2.37
CA GLU A 78 -11.36 10.52 3.57
C GLU A 78 -11.04 9.04 3.33
N GLU A 79 -11.39 8.52 2.16
CA GLU A 79 -11.14 7.13 1.79
C GLU A 79 -9.66 6.88 1.52
N HIS A 80 -9.00 7.82 0.83
CA HIS A 80 -7.55 7.81 0.65
C HIS A 80 -6.83 7.74 2.02
N LEU A 81 -7.14 8.65 2.95
CA LEU A 81 -6.53 8.68 4.29
C LEU A 81 -6.82 7.40 5.08
N ARG A 82 -8.04 6.86 4.97
CA ARG A 82 -8.42 5.60 5.61
C ARG A 82 -7.55 4.44 5.13
N CYS A 83 -7.15 4.40 3.87
CA CYS A 83 -6.35 3.31 3.31
C CYS A 83 -4.85 3.59 3.35
N SER A 84 -4.41 4.84 3.18
CA SER A 84 -2.99 5.19 3.10
C SER A 84 -2.31 5.35 4.46
N THR A 85 -3.06 5.49 5.55
CA THR A 85 -2.50 5.70 6.89
C THR A 85 -2.85 4.55 7.83
N MET A 86 -1.90 4.19 8.69
CA MET A 86 -2.15 3.13 9.67
C MET A 86 -3.22 3.53 10.70
N GLU A 87 -3.34 4.81 11.01
CA GLU A 87 -4.40 5.36 11.85
C GLU A 87 -5.79 5.12 11.25
N GLY A 88 -5.87 5.14 9.91
CA GLY A 88 -7.12 4.92 9.20
C GLY A 88 -7.53 3.45 9.15
N TRP A 89 -6.64 2.57 8.70
CA TRP A 89 -7.01 1.18 8.46
C TRP A 89 -6.83 0.24 9.67
N TYR A 90 -5.86 0.49 10.56
CA TYR A 90 -5.58 -0.41 11.68
C TYR A 90 -6.78 -0.61 12.62
N PRO A 91 -7.53 0.42 13.05
CA PRO A 91 -8.68 0.24 13.92
C PRO A 91 -9.74 -0.71 13.33
N VAL A 92 -9.86 -0.69 12.00
CA VAL A 92 -10.84 -1.49 11.24
C VAL A 92 -10.42 -2.95 11.14
N LEU A 93 -9.10 -3.21 10.98
CA LEU A 93 -8.53 -4.52 10.71
C LEU A 93 -7.76 -5.14 11.88
N ARG A 94 -7.82 -4.53 13.08
CA ARG A 94 -7.01 -4.90 14.25
C ARG A 94 -7.11 -6.37 14.66
N GLU A 95 -8.19 -7.06 14.30
CA GLU A 95 -8.41 -8.46 14.66
C GLU A 95 -7.55 -9.43 13.85
N LYS A 96 -7.06 -8.99 12.69
CA LYS A 96 -6.30 -9.81 11.74
C LYS A 96 -4.94 -9.20 11.37
N THR A 97 -4.42 -8.33 12.21
CA THR A 97 -3.12 -7.68 12.04
C THR A 97 -2.39 -7.61 13.40
N PRO A 98 -1.06 -7.58 13.45
CA PRO A 98 -0.32 -7.52 14.70
C PRO A 98 -0.75 -6.32 15.57
N TYR A 99 -0.77 -6.51 16.89
CA TYR A 99 -1.07 -5.42 17.81
C TYR A 99 -0.17 -4.22 17.52
N THR A 100 -0.78 -3.05 17.40
CA THR A 100 -0.11 -1.82 16.97
C THR A 100 -0.55 -0.64 17.82
N ARG A 101 0.40 0.21 18.16
CA ARG A 101 0.14 1.56 18.69
C ARG A 101 0.79 2.59 17.80
N ILE A 102 0.11 3.72 17.66
CA ILE A 102 0.54 4.81 16.80
C ILE A 102 0.84 6.00 17.68
N TYR A 103 1.97 6.63 17.45
CA TYR A 103 2.49 7.76 18.21
C TYR A 103 2.87 8.89 17.26
N ASP A 104 2.83 10.13 17.75
CA ASP A 104 3.31 11.27 16.97
C ASP A 104 4.84 11.23 16.81
N GLU A 105 5.55 10.66 17.79
CA GLU A 105 6.98 10.38 17.75
C GLU A 105 7.29 9.11 18.58
N LEU A 106 8.48 8.54 18.41
CA LEU A 106 8.90 7.35 19.17
C LEU A 106 8.80 7.62 20.68
N PRO A 107 7.95 6.87 21.42
CA PRO A 107 7.69 7.11 22.82
C PRO A 107 8.94 6.86 23.67
N PRO A 108 8.98 7.38 24.93
CA PRO A 108 9.98 6.94 25.91
C PRO A 108 9.91 5.43 26.15
N VAL A 109 11.05 4.84 26.51
CA VAL A 109 11.15 3.38 26.71
C VAL A 109 10.16 2.87 27.75
N GLU A 110 9.96 3.61 28.82
CA GLU A 110 9.04 3.24 29.90
C GLU A 110 7.60 3.11 29.36
N GLU A 111 7.20 4.02 28.49
CA GLU A 111 5.89 3.98 27.84
C GLU A 111 5.80 2.81 26.84
N LEU A 112 6.85 2.59 26.05
CA LEU A 112 6.91 1.45 25.13
C LEU A 112 6.71 0.13 25.88
N LEU A 113 7.46 -0.09 26.96
CA LEU A 113 7.45 -1.35 27.73
C LEU A 113 6.14 -1.60 28.48
N ASN A 114 5.30 -0.59 28.67
CA ASN A 114 3.94 -0.79 29.18
C ASN A 114 3.02 -1.57 28.20
N HIS A 115 3.41 -1.63 26.92
CA HIS A 115 2.56 -2.18 25.86
C HIS A 115 3.24 -3.27 25.04
N PHE A 116 4.57 -3.30 25.02
CA PHE A 116 5.34 -4.19 24.14
C PHE A 116 6.50 -4.84 24.89
N ALA A 117 6.86 -6.04 24.45
CA ALA A 117 8.14 -6.67 24.75
C ALA A 117 8.97 -6.70 23.45
N PHE A 118 10.31 -6.64 23.60
CA PHE A 118 11.20 -6.83 22.43
C PHE A 118 11.22 -8.30 21.95
N PRO A 119 11.38 -8.53 20.67
CA PRO A 119 11.53 -7.53 19.61
C PRO A 119 10.20 -6.84 19.24
N VAL A 120 10.30 -5.60 18.75
CA VAL A 120 9.16 -4.87 18.18
C VAL A 120 9.43 -4.54 16.71
N PHE A 121 8.36 -4.38 15.92
CA PHE A 121 8.46 -3.86 14.56
C PHE A 121 8.08 -2.37 14.54
N VAL A 122 8.94 -1.53 13.98
CA VAL A 122 8.74 -0.07 13.92
C VAL A 122 8.73 0.38 12.47
N LYS A 123 7.75 1.20 12.11
CA LYS A 123 7.66 1.83 10.78
C LYS A 123 6.96 3.19 10.89
N GLY A 124 7.03 3.96 9.82
CA GLY A 124 6.14 5.11 9.66
C GLY A 124 4.70 4.66 9.40
N SER A 125 3.74 5.51 9.73
CA SER A 125 2.32 5.25 9.54
C SER A 125 1.95 5.02 8.06
N ARG A 126 2.64 5.70 7.14
CA ARG A 126 2.41 5.59 5.69
C ARG A 126 3.50 4.76 5.00
N GLN A 127 4.76 4.96 5.35
CA GLN A 127 5.89 4.37 4.66
C GLN A 127 6.88 3.73 5.63
N SER A 128 7.43 2.57 5.26
CA SER A 128 8.55 1.96 5.96
C SER A 128 9.89 2.50 5.43
N ASN A 129 10.97 2.35 6.23
CA ASN A 129 12.32 2.76 5.80
C ASN A 129 12.95 1.71 4.88
N ARG A 130 12.39 1.53 3.67
CA ARG A 130 12.93 0.66 2.61
C ARG A 130 13.32 -0.74 3.10
N HIS A 131 12.54 -1.30 4.04
CA HIS A 131 12.73 -2.64 4.59
C HIS A 131 14.11 -2.89 5.23
N ARG A 132 14.76 -1.86 5.78
CA ARG A 132 16.01 -2.04 6.52
C ARG A 132 15.77 -2.71 7.87
N LYS A 133 16.33 -3.92 8.04
CA LYS A 133 16.12 -4.72 9.26
C LYS A 133 16.47 -3.93 10.53
N SER A 134 17.62 -3.28 10.56
CA SER A 134 18.11 -2.49 11.71
C SER A 134 17.20 -1.30 12.10
N LYS A 135 16.33 -0.86 11.21
CA LYS A 135 15.39 0.23 11.45
C LYS A 135 13.93 -0.21 11.65
N CYS A 136 13.62 -1.44 11.25
CA CYS A 136 12.27 -1.97 11.34
C CYS A 136 12.11 -3.00 12.45
N ILE A 137 13.07 -3.93 12.62
CA ILE A 137 13.04 -4.97 13.65
C ILE A 137 13.98 -4.57 14.78
N ILE A 138 13.40 -4.11 15.87
CA ILE A 138 14.13 -3.60 17.03
C ILE A 138 14.20 -4.68 18.08
N GLU A 139 15.38 -5.25 18.26
CA GLU A 139 15.57 -6.49 19.03
C GLU A 139 15.70 -6.24 20.54
N ASN A 140 16.10 -5.02 20.96
CA ASN A 140 16.37 -4.71 22.37
C ASN A 140 16.34 -3.20 22.63
N LEU A 141 16.51 -2.85 23.91
CA LEU A 141 16.52 -1.48 24.40
C LEU A 141 17.59 -0.60 23.74
N GLU A 142 18.82 -1.12 23.60
CA GLU A 142 19.92 -0.36 23.02
C GLU A 142 19.63 0.02 21.55
N ALA A 143 19.11 -0.92 20.77
CA ALA A 143 18.70 -0.69 19.38
C ALA A 143 17.53 0.33 19.32
N TYR A 144 16.60 0.29 20.28
CA TYR A 144 15.50 1.23 20.35
C TYR A 144 15.98 2.67 20.63
N GLU A 145 16.84 2.86 21.61
CA GLU A 145 17.39 4.19 21.92
C GLU A 145 18.24 4.73 20.76
N ALA A 146 19.01 3.88 20.08
CA ALA A 146 19.73 4.26 18.88
C ALA A 146 18.79 4.73 17.77
N LEU A 147 17.65 4.04 17.56
CA LEU A 147 16.64 4.44 16.59
C LEU A 147 16.01 5.79 16.96
N ARG A 148 15.67 6.02 18.23
CA ARG A 148 15.11 7.30 18.70
C ARG A 148 16.02 8.49 18.39
N CYS A 149 17.33 8.31 18.51
CA CYS A 149 18.31 9.36 18.21
C CYS A 149 18.34 9.77 16.73
N VAL A 150 18.00 8.87 15.81
CA VAL A 150 18.11 9.11 14.36
C VAL A 150 16.75 9.31 13.67
N TRP A 151 15.63 8.92 14.29
CA TRP A 151 14.31 8.96 13.69
C TRP A 151 13.94 10.33 13.15
N LYS A 152 14.11 11.37 13.96
CA LYS A 152 13.77 12.76 13.60
C LYS A 152 14.59 13.33 12.43
N LYS A 153 15.72 12.69 12.10
CA LYS A 153 16.61 13.09 11.01
C LYS A 153 16.43 12.23 9.76
N ASP A 154 15.63 11.18 9.85
CA ASP A 154 15.37 10.31 8.71
C ASP A 154 14.37 10.98 7.74
N PRO A 155 14.75 11.20 6.46
CA PRO A 155 13.91 11.94 5.52
C PRO A 155 12.60 11.25 5.16
N VAL A 156 12.49 9.95 5.40
CA VAL A 156 11.27 9.17 5.13
C VAL A 156 10.38 9.10 6.37
N LEU A 157 10.97 9.00 7.56
CA LEU A 157 10.23 8.71 8.79
C LEU A 157 9.84 9.96 9.58
N SER A 158 10.58 11.07 9.43
CA SER A 158 10.45 12.25 10.31
C SER A 158 9.17 13.05 10.13
N TRP A 159 8.50 12.96 8.98
CA TRP A 159 7.31 13.74 8.65
C TRP A 159 5.99 13.02 8.94
N GLN A 160 6.05 11.75 9.33
CA GLN A 160 4.87 10.91 9.55
C GLN A 160 4.83 10.38 10.98
N LYS A 161 3.66 9.96 11.44
CA LYS A 161 3.50 9.27 12.72
C LYS A 161 4.25 7.96 12.73
N VAL A 162 4.56 7.50 13.93
CA VAL A 162 5.28 6.25 14.17
C VAL A 162 4.31 5.16 14.56
N ALA A 163 4.38 4.04 13.88
CA ALA A 163 3.70 2.82 14.28
C ALA A 163 4.71 1.86 14.94
N VAL A 164 4.45 1.50 16.18
CA VAL A 164 5.12 0.40 16.87
C VAL A 164 4.18 -0.79 16.91
N ARG A 165 4.68 -1.93 16.47
CA ARG A 165 3.90 -3.16 16.31
C ARG A 165 4.55 -4.31 17.08
N GLU A 166 3.73 -5.23 17.58
CA GLU A 166 4.21 -6.53 17.97
C GLU A 166 4.96 -7.20 16.82
N TYR A 167 6.15 -7.72 17.10
CA TYR A 167 6.90 -8.47 16.10
C TYR A 167 6.33 -9.86 15.94
N VAL A 168 5.80 -10.16 14.78
CA VAL A 168 5.31 -11.48 14.41
C VAL A 168 6.29 -12.10 13.41
N GLN A 169 6.79 -13.28 13.72
CA GLN A 169 7.65 -14.01 12.79
C GLN A 169 6.83 -14.51 11.60
N LEU A 170 7.16 -14.02 10.40
CA LEU A 170 6.54 -14.47 9.16
C LEU A 170 7.23 -15.73 8.62
N GLN A 171 6.49 -16.52 7.87
CA GLN A 171 7.07 -17.59 7.05
C GLN A 171 7.98 -16.94 6.02
N THR A 172 9.24 -17.36 5.97
CA THR A 172 10.20 -16.89 4.98
C THR A 172 10.20 -17.78 3.75
N ILE A 173 10.61 -17.20 2.62
CA ILE A 173 10.92 -17.96 1.41
C ILE A 173 12.44 -18.12 1.31
N ASP A 174 12.89 -19.19 0.64
CA ASP A 174 14.31 -19.37 0.32
C ASP A 174 14.72 -18.30 -0.71
N ALA A 175 15.40 -17.28 -0.23
CA ALA A 175 15.78 -16.13 -1.01
C ALA A 175 17.18 -15.66 -0.66
N ILE A 176 17.84 -15.02 -1.61
CA ILE A 176 19.11 -14.33 -1.34
C ILE A 176 18.80 -13.16 -0.42
N SER A 177 19.29 -13.22 0.83
CA SER A 177 19.17 -12.11 1.77
C SER A 177 20.27 -11.09 1.51
N PHE A 178 19.91 -9.81 1.46
CA PHE A 178 20.87 -8.72 1.41
C PHE A 178 21.21 -8.26 2.85
N PRO A 179 22.42 -7.74 3.07
CA PRO A 179 22.76 -7.16 4.36
C PRO A 179 21.76 -6.10 4.79
N ASP A 180 21.33 -6.13 6.05
CA ASP A 180 20.37 -5.19 6.65
C ASP A 180 18.99 -5.16 5.97
N GLN A 181 18.58 -6.22 5.30
CA GLN A 181 17.22 -6.37 4.77
C GLN A 181 16.38 -7.19 5.75
N VAL A 182 15.09 -6.82 5.91
CA VAL A 182 14.13 -7.69 6.59
C VAL A 182 14.05 -9.05 5.87
N PRO A 183 13.85 -10.15 6.59
CA PRO A 183 13.68 -11.46 5.96
C PRO A 183 12.59 -11.42 4.91
N ILE A 184 12.85 -12.00 3.74
CA ILE A 184 11.88 -12.06 2.66
C ILE A 184 10.76 -13.01 3.06
N SER A 185 9.56 -12.47 3.23
CA SER A 185 8.39 -13.16 3.73
C SER A 185 7.55 -13.77 2.62
N TYR A 186 6.78 -14.79 2.98
CA TYR A 186 5.74 -15.37 2.12
C TYR A 186 4.52 -14.44 2.14
N GLU A 187 4.58 -13.38 1.34
CA GLU A 187 3.73 -12.21 1.35
C GLU A 187 3.21 -11.90 -0.05
N PHE A 188 1.95 -11.46 -0.15
CA PHE A 188 1.27 -11.17 -1.40
C PHE A 188 0.47 -9.89 -1.29
N ARG A 189 0.42 -9.12 -2.39
CA ARG A 189 -0.40 -7.93 -2.56
C ARG A 189 -1.60 -8.25 -3.40
N PHE A 190 -2.78 -7.90 -2.87
CA PHE A 190 -4.08 -8.01 -3.54
C PHE A 190 -4.61 -6.63 -3.88
N PHE A 191 -5.17 -6.47 -5.07
CA PHE A 191 -5.79 -5.24 -5.53
C PHE A 191 -7.30 -5.42 -5.62
N TYR A 192 -8.04 -4.53 -4.98
CA TYR A 192 -9.50 -4.51 -4.99
C TYR A 192 -10.02 -3.24 -5.64
N PHE A 193 -10.99 -3.40 -6.53
CA PHE A 193 -11.74 -2.30 -7.11
C PHE A 193 -13.23 -2.55 -6.90
N ARG A 194 -13.92 -1.57 -6.24
CA ARG A 194 -15.34 -1.68 -5.88
C ARG A 194 -15.68 -3.01 -5.19
N GLY A 195 -14.86 -3.39 -4.21
CA GLY A 195 -15.04 -4.60 -3.41
C GLY A 195 -14.75 -5.92 -4.12
N LYS A 196 -14.20 -5.90 -5.35
CA LYS A 196 -13.82 -7.12 -6.08
C LYS A 196 -12.32 -7.21 -6.26
N CYS A 197 -11.76 -8.38 -6.06
CA CYS A 197 -10.36 -8.65 -6.37
C CYS A 197 -10.12 -8.55 -7.89
N MET A 198 -9.22 -7.67 -8.27
CA MET A 198 -8.82 -7.43 -9.67
C MET A 198 -7.56 -8.18 -10.06
N GLY A 199 -6.78 -8.59 -9.08
CA GLY A 199 -5.55 -9.34 -9.28
C GLY A 199 -4.68 -9.30 -8.03
N TYR A 200 -3.69 -10.19 -7.99
CA TYR A 200 -2.71 -10.25 -6.91
C TYR A 200 -1.37 -10.73 -7.43
N GLY A 201 -0.32 -10.57 -6.64
CA GLY A 201 0.99 -11.09 -6.94
C GLY A 201 1.91 -11.14 -5.72
N PRO A 202 3.05 -11.85 -5.84
CA PRO A 202 4.04 -11.91 -4.78
C PRO A 202 4.60 -10.51 -4.50
N TYR A 203 4.69 -10.14 -3.21
CA TYR A 203 5.22 -8.83 -2.81
C TYR A 203 6.71 -8.70 -3.14
N TRP A 204 7.49 -9.74 -2.82
CA TRP A 204 8.92 -9.81 -3.04
C TRP A 204 9.24 -10.45 -4.41
N TYR A 205 8.94 -9.73 -5.49
CA TYR A 205 9.07 -10.28 -6.85
C TYR A 205 10.47 -10.11 -7.46
N MET A 206 11.29 -9.21 -6.93
CA MET A 206 12.62 -8.92 -7.48
C MET A 206 13.61 -10.03 -7.17
N GLY A 207 13.97 -10.78 -8.22
CA GLY A 207 14.96 -11.87 -8.13
C GLY A 207 14.44 -13.17 -7.51
N GLN A 208 13.19 -13.21 -7.06
CA GLN A 208 12.58 -14.38 -6.44
C GLN A 208 11.24 -14.71 -7.11
N ARG A 209 11.05 -15.97 -7.43
CA ARG A 209 9.76 -16.46 -7.95
C ARG A 209 9.14 -17.39 -6.91
N TYR A 210 8.01 -16.99 -6.39
CA TYR A 210 7.19 -17.85 -5.53
C TYR A 210 5.72 -17.62 -5.84
N SER A 211 4.91 -18.61 -5.51
CA SER A 211 3.47 -18.59 -5.74
C SER A 211 2.77 -19.30 -4.60
N MET A 212 1.51 -19.01 -4.41
CA MET A 212 0.68 -19.72 -3.43
C MET A 212 0.32 -21.12 -3.94
N GLN A 213 0.28 -22.07 -3.01
CA GLN A 213 -0.43 -23.31 -3.22
C GLN A 213 -1.94 -23.04 -3.14
N ARG A 214 -2.76 -23.90 -3.73
CA ARG A 214 -4.21 -23.69 -3.82
C ARG A 214 -4.90 -23.41 -2.48
N GLU A 215 -4.46 -24.06 -1.41
CA GLU A 215 -5.03 -23.86 -0.08
C GLU A 215 -4.59 -22.52 0.52
N ASP A 216 -3.33 -22.15 0.33
CA ASP A 216 -2.81 -20.84 0.74
C ASP A 216 -3.51 -19.70 -0.01
N GLU A 217 -3.73 -19.87 -1.32
CA GLU A 217 -4.45 -18.91 -2.15
C GLU A 217 -5.88 -18.69 -1.63
N ARG A 218 -6.59 -19.77 -1.30
CA ARG A 218 -7.95 -19.70 -0.74
C ARG A 218 -7.97 -18.92 0.57
N GLN A 219 -7.06 -19.24 1.51
CA GLN A 219 -6.99 -18.59 2.82
C GLN A 219 -6.57 -17.11 2.72
N ALA A 220 -5.57 -16.82 1.90
CA ALA A 220 -5.09 -15.46 1.68
C ALA A 220 -6.18 -14.59 1.02
N LEU A 221 -6.90 -15.14 0.03
CA LEU A 221 -8.00 -14.45 -0.63
C LEU A 221 -9.16 -14.20 0.33
N GLU A 222 -9.55 -15.19 1.14
CA GLU A 222 -10.59 -15.03 2.17
C GLU A 222 -10.25 -13.91 3.17
N LEU A 223 -8.99 -13.81 3.58
CA LEU A 223 -8.53 -12.73 4.46
C LEU A 223 -8.56 -11.38 3.75
N ALA A 224 -8.07 -11.33 2.51
CA ALA A 224 -8.04 -10.09 1.71
C ALA A 224 -9.46 -9.61 1.37
N ASP A 225 -10.39 -10.52 1.03
CA ASP A 225 -11.82 -10.21 0.82
C ASP A 225 -12.45 -9.63 2.09
N TRP A 226 -12.21 -10.27 3.25
CA TRP A 226 -12.68 -9.75 4.54
C TRP A 226 -12.14 -8.34 4.83
N ALA A 227 -10.86 -8.10 4.56
CA ALA A 227 -10.26 -6.79 4.78
C ALA A 227 -10.82 -5.73 3.81
N ALA A 228 -11.01 -6.07 2.54
CA ALA A 228 -11.60 -5.18 1.55
C ALA A 228 -13.04 -4.79 1.92
N ASP A 229 -13.85 -5.75 2.36
CA ASP A 229 -15.23 -5.49 2.82
C ASP A 229 -15.26 -4.54 4.03
N LYS A 230 -14.34 -4.72 4.99
CA LYS A 230 -14.25 -3.86 6.17
C LYS A 230 -13.80 -2.44 5.84
N LEU A 231 -12.87 -2.29 4.90
CA LEU A 231 -12.35 -0.99 4.47
C LEU A 231 -13.38 -0.23 3.63
N ALA A 232 -14.21 -0.93 2.88
CA ALA A 232 -15.23 -0.39 1.99
C ALA A 232 -14.69 0.73 1.08
N SER A 233 -13.50 0.51 0.50
CA SER A 233 -12.84 1.46 -0.39
C SER A 233 -13.08 1.13 -1.85
N VAL A 234 -13.13 2.16 -2.70
CA VAL A 234 -13.28 2.01 -4.15
C VAL A 234 -12.07 1.33 -4.76
N PHE A 235 -10.84 1.73 -4.34
CA PHE A 235 -9.62 1.16 -4.89
C PHE A 235 -8.55 1.02 -3.82
N VAL A 236 -8.24 -0.21 -3.42
CA VAL A 236 -7.33 -0.49 -2.31
C VAL A 236 -6.39 -1.64 -2.63
N ALA A 237 -5.15 -1.54 -2.15
CA ALA A 237 -4.15 -2.60 -2.14
C ALA A 237 -4.00 -3.13 -0.71
N ILE A 238 -4.04 -4.46 -0.56
CA ILE A 238 -3.97 -5.15 0.73
C ILE A 238 -2.84 -6.16 0.68
N ASP A 239 -1.88 -6.01 1.59
CA ASP A 239 -0.77 -6.94 1.74
C ASP A 239 -1.08 -7.94 2.84
N VAL A 240 -1.02 -9.21 2.51
CA VAL A 240 -1.21 -10.31 3.46
C VAL A 240 0.01 -11.22 3.45
N ALA A 241 0.39 -11.73 4.63
CA ALA A 241 1.50 -12.66 4.75
C ALA A 241 1.15 -13.82 5.67
N LYS A 242 1.83 -14.94 5.46
CA LYS A 242 1.70 -16.12 6.30
C LYS A 242 2.71 -16.05 7.45
N THR A 243 2.25 -16.27 8.67
CA THR A 243 3.13 -16.37 9.85
C THR A 243 3.88 -17.69 9.86
N ALA A 244 4.96 -17.76 10.64
CA ALA A 244 5.68 -19.01 10.86
C ALA A 244 4.82 -20.10 11.53
N ALA A 245 3.74 -19.71 12.21
CA ALA A 245 2.73 -20.62 12.79
C ALA A 245 1.69 -21.11 11.75
N GLY A 246 1.73 -20.57 10.52
CA GLY A 246 0.84 -20.98 9.43
C GLY A 246 -0.45 -20.17 9.30
N GLU A 247 -0.63 -19.12 10.08
CA GLU A 247 -1.79 -18.22 10.03
C GLU A 247 -1.57 -17.09 9.00
N TRP A 248 -2.62 -16.69 8.30
CA TRP A 248 -2.59 -15.51 7.44
C TRP A 248 -3.00 -14.24 8.19
N ILE A 249 -2.22 -13.17 8.04
CA ILE A 249 -2.47 -11.88 8.68
C ILE A 249 -2.34 -10.75 7.66
N VAL A 250 -3.03 -9.62 7.92
CA VAL A 250 -2.86 -8.38 7.17
C VAL A 250 -1.58 -7.68 7.63
N ILE A 251 -0.71 -7.37 6.68
CA ILE A 251 0.56 -6.68 6.93
C ILE A 251 0.41 -5.17 6.75
N GLU A 252 -0.19 -4.78 5.62
CA GLU A 252 -0.31 -3.39 5.21
C GLU A 252 -1.54 -3.19 4.33
N VAL A 253 -2.06 -1.96 4.37
CA VAL A 253 -3.08 -1.47 3.45
C VAL A 253 -2.57 -0.17 2.84
N ASN A 254 -2.84 0.03 1.57
CA ASN A 254 -2.50 1.26 0.85
C ASN A 254 -3.65 1.64 -0.08
N ASP A 255 -3.81 2.92 -0.35
CA ASP A 255 -4.58 3.36 -1.50
C ASP A 255 -3.92 2.80 -2.78
N ALA A 256 -4.66 2.07 -3.58
CA ALA A 256 -4.11 1.42 -4.76
C ALA A 256 -3.69 2.41 -5.86
N GLN A 257 -4.16 3.66 -5.80
CA GLN A 257 -3.72 4.74 -6.69
C GLN A 257 -2.23 5.07 -6.52
N GLU A 258 -1.71 4.84 -5.31
CA GLU A 258 -0.32 5.09 -4.92
C GLU A 258 0.55 3.83 -4.92
N SER A 259 -0.07 2.66 -5.09
CA SER A 259 0.58 1.37 -4.86
C SER A 259 1.30 0.86 -6.10
N GLY A 260 2.53 0.37 -5.91
CA GLY A 260 3.23 -0.40 -6.94
C GLY A 260 2.59 -1.77 -7.18
N PHE A 261 2.69 -2.25 -8.41
CA PHE A 261 2.10 -3.55 -8.81
C PHE A 261 2.81 -4.75 -8.17
N VAL A 262 4.05 -4.57 -7.73
CA VAL A 262 4.92 -5.66 -7.24
C VAL A 262 4.93 -6.83 -8.23
N GLY A 263 4.64 -8.05 -7.82
CA GLY A 263 4.55 -9.21 -8.72
C GLY A 263 3.18 -9.45 -9.36
N ALA A 264 2.21 -8.54 -9.19
CA ALA A 264 0.92 -8.64 -9.86
C ALA A 264 1.07 -8.31 -11.36
N ASN A 265 0.30 -9.00 -12.20
CA ASN A 265 0.27 -8.70 -13.63
C ASN A 265 -0.54 -7.42 -13.89
N SER A 266 0.15 -6.30 -14.11
CA SER A 266 -0.46 -4.98 -14.30
C SER A 266 -1.43 -4.93 -15.49
N LEU A 267 -1.15 -5.62 -16.59
CA LEU A 267 -2.05 -5.67 -17.74
C LEU A 267 -3.38 -6.37 -17.38
N VAL A 268 -3.32 -7.54 -16.76
CA VAL A 268 -4.52 -8.27 -16.34
C VAL A 268 -5.30 -7.46 -15.29
N LEU A 269 -4.60 -6.84 -14.34
CA LEU A 269 -5.20 -5.98 -13.33
C LEU A 269 -6.02 -4.85 -13.98
N TRP A 270 -5.41 -4.10 -14.89
CA TRP A 270 -6.09 -2.98 -15.55
C TRP A 270 -7.19 -3.43 -16.49
N GLN A 271 -7.04 -4.55 -17.18
CA GLN A 271 -8.14 -5.14 -17.98
C GLN A 271 -9.35 -5.47 -17.10
N ASN A 272 -9.14 -6.07 -15.93
CA ASN A 272 -10.23 -6.39 -15.00
C ASN A 272 -10.90 -5.12 -14.45
N ILE A 273 -10.12 -4.08 -14.11
CA ILE A 273 -10.65 -2.78 -13.65
C ILE A 273 -11.50 -2.13 -14.74
N VAL A 274 -10.99 -2.07 -15.97
CA VAL A 274 -11.68 -1.51 -17.13
C VAL A 274 -12.99 -2.24 -17.40
N GLU A 275 -12.97 -3.57 -17.35
CA GLU A 275 -14.17 -4.39 -17.51
C GLU A 275 -15.19 -4.15 -16.39
N ALA A 276 -14.72 -4.08 -15.13
CA ALA A 276 -15.59 -3.78 -13.98
C ALA A 276 -16.19 -2.37 -14.03
N ALA A 277 -15.46 -1.38 -14.54
CA ALA A 277 -15.94 -0.01 -14.72
C ALA A 277 -16.90 0.16 -15.90
N SER A 278 -16.89 -0.76 -16.87
CA SER A 278 -17.73 -0.72 -18.07
C SER A 278 -19.07 -1.46 -17.90
N ARG A 279 -19.18 -2.32 -16.90
CA ARG A 279 -20.42 -3.04 -16.58
C ARG A 279 -21.26 -2.19 -15.63
N ARG A 280 -22.48 -1.83 -16.08
CA ARG A 280 -23.52 -1.22 -15.25
C ARG A 280 -24.24 -2.27 -14.41
#